data_6855a830642aa79663694e1f0a9cb556
#
_entry.id   6855a830642aa79663694e1f0a9cb556
#
_cell.length_a   1.000
_cell.length_b   1.000
_cell.length_c   1.000
_cell.angle_alpha   90.00
_cell.angle_beta   90.00
_cell.angle_gamma   90.00
#
_symmetry.space_group_name_H-M   'P 1'
#
loop_
_entity.id
_entity.type
_entity.pdbx_description
1 polymer ?
#
loop_
_entity_poly.entity_id
_entity_poly.type
_entity_poly.pdbx_seq_one_letter_code
_entity_poly.pdbx_strand_id
1 'polypeptide(L)'
;STKTNPVRERRSYSPTLEISNFDLSESDLDTVFNAGEILGIGAKTLRQIITHLENIYCSSIGMEYMYLRNPEVIKWWQEQLNKNDNQPNFSVETKKYILSKLNHAVTFENFLQTKYVGQKRFSLEGGESLIPAISNVLFYAVEKFGVKECVLGMAHRGRLSTLVNIFRKPVNELFSEFDGKDFEDESIDGDVKYHLGLTLDKTYQNGKSIKMNLVPNPSHLETVAPVAEGITRAKIDADYGGDDSKILPIIVHGDAAIAGQGIAYEVAQMSQLNGYKTGGTIHIVVNNQIGFTTNYLDGRSSTYCTDVAKVTLSPVLHVNADDAEAVVHAMHFALAYRNRFSRDVFIDLLGYRKYGHNEGDEPRFTQPKLYKAIGKHK
;
A
#
# COMPACT_ATOMS: atom_id res chain seq x y z
N SER A 1 -3.16 -16.40 -3.68
CA SER A 1 -3.27 -16.27 -5.14
C SER A 1 -1.90 -16.25 -5.80
N THR A 2 -1.78 -16.89 -6.97
CA THR A 2 -0.53 -16.88 -7.75
C THR A 2 -0.31 -15.59 -8.53
N LYS A 3 -1.33 -14.75 -8.65
CA LYS A 3 -1.28 -13.49 -9.41
C LYS A 3 -0.92 -12.27 -8.56
N THR A 4 -0.96 -12.37 -7.23
CA THR A 4 -0.60 -11.27 -6.33
C THR A 4 0.90 -11.07 -6.16
N ASN A 5 1.75 -12.07 -6.46
CA ASN A 5 3.20 -11.95 -6.33
C ASN A 5 3.89 -11.85 -7.70
N PRO A 6 4.51 -10.72 -8.05
CA PRO A 6 5.18 -10.54 -9.34
C PRO A 6 6.45 -11.38 -9.50
N VAL A 7 7.17 -11.68 -8.43
CA VAL A 7 8.50 -12.34 -8.46
C VAL A 7 8.50 -13.80 -8.01
N ARG A 8 7.38 -14.37 -7.66
CA ARG A 8 7.04 -15.78 -7.38
C ARG A 8 8.13 -16.65 -6.72
N GLU A 9 8.62 -16.29 -5.55
CA GLU A 9 9.16 -17.28 -4.63
C GLU A 9 8.00 -17.87 -3.81
N ARG A 10 7.89 -19.21 -3.76
CA ARG A 10 6.75 -19.88 -3.12
C ARG A 10 7.17 -20.60 -1.85
N ARG A 11 6.44 -20.36 -0.75
CA ARG A 11 6.25 -21.41 0.25
C ARG A 11 5.44 -22.56 -0.39
N SER A 12 5.76 -23.81 -0.06
CA SER A 12 4.92 -24.92 -0.48
C SER A 12 3.55 -24.82 0.21
N TYR A 13 2.48 -24.90 -0.57
CA TYR A 13 1.12 -24.98 -0.06
C TYR A 13 0.63 -26.42 -0.16
N SER A 14 -0.15 -26.85 0.82
CA SER A 14 -1.06 -27.96 0.61
C SER A 14 -2.18 -27.51 -0.34
N PRO A 15 -2.51 -28.24 -1.40
CA PRO A 15 -3.58 -27.88 -2.33
C PRO A 15 -4.93 -28.14 -1.64
N THR A 16 -5.42 -27.13 -0.91
CA THR A 16 -6.65 -27.25 -0.10
C THR A 16 -7.93 -26.89 -0.87
N LEU A 17 -7.80 -26.31 -2.06
CA LEU A 17 -8.93 -25.87 -2.89
C LEU A 17 -9.16 -26.74 -4.12
N GLU A 18 -8.54 -27.91 -4.21
CA GLU A 18 -8.87 -28.87 -5.25
C GLU A 18 -10.25 -29.48 -5.01
N ILE A 19 -11.05 -29.63 -6.08
CA ILE A 19 -12.44 -30.10 -5.98
C ILE A 19 -12.57 -31.48 -5.30
N SER A 20 -11.57 -32.34 -5.45
CA SER A 20 -11.49 -33.63 -4.79
C SER A 20 -11.47 -33.55 -3.26
N ASN A 21 -11.02 -32.44 -2.67
CA ASN A 21 -11.05 -32.24 -1.21
C ASN A 21 -12.46 -31.95 -0.66
N PHE A 22 -13.42 -31.75 -1.56
CA PHE A 22 -14.81 -31.43 -1.25
C PHE A 22 -15.76 -32.56 -1.71
N ASP A 23 -15.22 -33.75 -1.97
CA ASP A 23 -15.98 -34.90 -2.51
C ASP A 23 -16.69 -34.59 -3.84
N LEU A 24 -16.07 -33.67 -4.63
CA LEU A 24 -16.51 -33.24 -5.96
C LEU A 24 -15.54 -33.74 -7.03
N SER A 25 -16.02 -33.87 -8.25
CA SER A 25 -15.27 -34.33 -9.41
C SER A 25 -15.50 -33.44 -10.64
N GLU A 26 -14.78 -33.68 -11.73
CA GLU A 26 -14.97 -32.99 -13.00
C GLU A 26 -16.40 -33.12 -13.56
N SER A 27 -17.09 -34.23 -13.26
CA SER A 27 -18.49 -34.47 -13.68
C SER A 27 -19.48 -33.51 -13.00
N ASP A 28 -19.12 -32.93 -11.84
CA ASP A 28 -19.96 -32.02 -11.07
C ASP A 28 -19.87 -30.58 -11.54
N LEU A 29 -18.87 -30.26 -12.37
CA LEU A 29 -18.62 -28.87 -12.81
C LEU A 29 -19.79 -28.22 -13.55
N ASP A 30 -20.59 -29.00 -14.25
CA ASP A 30 -21.74 -28.49 -15.02
C ASP A 30 -23.07 -28.64 -14.25
N THR A 31 -23.02 -29.17 -13.02
CA THR A 31 -24.16 -29.24 -12.11
C THR A 31 -24.50 -27.85 -11.57
N VAL A 32 -25.79 -27.50 -11.55
CA VAL A 32 -26.30 -26.22 -11.04
C VAL A 32 -26.51 -26.29 -9.54
N PHE A 33 -25.95 -25.32 -8.81
CA PHE A 33 -26.06 -25.15 -7.37
C PHE A 33 -26.74 -23.81 -7.04
N ASN A 34 -27.55 -23.81 -5.96
CA ASN A 34 -28.18 -22.59 -5.43
C ASN A 34 -27.26 -21.82 -4.45
N ALA A 35 -25.95 -21.90 -4.63
CA ALA A 35 -24.98 -21.15 -3.82
C ALA A 35 -25.02 -19.63 -4.05
N GLY A 36 -25.77 -19.18 -5.05
CA GLY A 36 -25.73 -17.82 -5.56
C GLY A 36 -26.41 -16.76 -4.69
N GLU A 37 -27.29 -17.12 -3.76
CA GLU A 37 -27.86 -16.13 -2.84
C GLU A 37 -26.77 -15.52 -1.95
N ILE A 38 -25.84 -16.36 -1.44
CA ILE A 38 -24.70 -15.93 -0.61
C ILE A 38 -23.73 -15.09 -1.45
N LEU A 39 -23.55 -15.43 -2.74
CA LEU A 39 -22.60 -14.76 -3.64
C LEU A 39 -23.25 -13.65 -4.48
N GLY A 40 -24.58 -13.49 -4.42
CA GLY A 40 -25.33 -12.52 -5.22
C GLY A 40 -25.39 -12.82 -6.72
N ILE A 41 -25.11 -14.07 -7.14
CA ILE A 41 -25.08 -14.48 -8.56
C ILE A 41 -26.21 -15.43 -8.98
N GLY A 42 -27.10 -15.82 -8.04
CA GLY A 42 -28.21 -16.73 -8.31
C GLY A 42 -27.75 -18.19 -8.56
N ALA A 43 -28.65 -19.03 -9.08
CA ALA A 43 -28.34 -20.42 -9.43
C ALA A 43 -27.33 -20.45 -10.59
N LYS A 44 -26.19 -21.12 -10.39
CA LYS A 44 -25.10 -21.23 -11.36
C LYS A 44 -24.48 -22.60 -11.35
N THR A 45 -23.84 -22.99 -12.46
CA THR A 45 -23.03 -24.21 -12.47
C THR A 45 -21.83 -24.08 -11.55
N LEU A 46 -21.30 -25.19 -11.03
CA LEU A 46 -20.10 -25.18 -10.20
C LEU A 46 -18.93 -24.49 -10.92
N ARG A 47 -18.76 -24.73 -12.21
CA ARG A 47 -17.75 -24.05 -13.06
C ARG A 47 -17.91 -22.52 -13.03
N GLN A 48 -19.14 -22.01 -13.16
CA GLN A 48 -19.40 -20.57 -13.10
C GLN A 48 -19.15 -20.00 -11.70
N ILE A 49 -19.50 -20.75 -10.64
CA ILE A 49 -19.22 -20.36 -9.25
C ILE A 49 -17.72 -20.28 -9.02
N ILE A 50 -16.95 -21.28 -9.44
CA ILE A 50 -15.48 -21.32 -9.30
C ILE A 50 -14.89 -20.13 -10.05
N THR A 51 -15.27 -19.89 -11.31
CA THR A 51 -14.75 -18.78 -12.12
C THR A 51 -15.04 -17.42 -11.45
N HIS A 52 -16.24 -17.23 -10.90
CA HIS A 52 -16.60 -16.01 -10.18
C HIS A 52 -15.71 -15.81 -8.94
N LEU A 53 -15.53 -16.85 -8.12
CA LEU A 53 -14.68 -16.80 -6.94
C LEU A 53 -13.19 -16.59 -7.29
N GLU A 54 -12.72 -17.20 -8.38
CA GLU A 54 -11.34 -16.99 -8.86
C GLU A 54 -11.12 -15.56 -9.33
N ASN A 55 -12.09 -14.95 -10.00
CA ASN A 55 -12.01 -13.55 -10.40
C ASN A 55 -11.88 -12.63 -9.18
N ILE A 56 -12.68 -12.87 -8.14
CA ILE A 56 -12.68 -12.07 -6.92
C ILE A 56 -11.41 -12.29 -6.11
N TYR A 57 -11.02 -13.56 -5.86
CA TYR A 57 -10.03 -13.91 -4.83
C TYR A 57 -8.66 -14.32 -5.38
N CYS A 58 -8.56 -14.64 -6.68
CA CYS A 58 -7.35 -15.20 -7.28
C CYS A 58 -6.74 -14.34 -8.38
N SER A 59 -7.20 -13.10 -8.57
CA SER A 59 -6.66 -12.13 -9.51
C SER A 59 -5.47 -11.35 -8.90
N SER A 60 -5.25 -10.12 -9.32
CA SER A 60 -4.18 -9.25 -8.81
C SER A 60 -4.40 -8.80 -7.35
N ILE A 61 -5.61 -8.96 -6.80
CA ILE A 61 -5.95 -8.60 -5.42
C ILE A 61 -6.38 -9.87 -4.67
N GLY A 62 -5.68 -10.17 -3.58
CA GLY A 62 -6.12 -11.11 -2.56
C GLY A 62 -6.57 -10.34 -1.32
N MET A 63 -7.40 -10.95 -0.46
CA MET A 63 -7.90 -10.25 0.72
C MET A 63 -8.11 -11.18 1.90
N GLU A 64 -7.92 -10.60 3.09
CA GLU A 64 -8.15 -11.26 4.35
C GLU A 64 -9.14 -10.43 5.17
N TYR A 65 -10.37 -10.92 5.34
CA TYR A 65 -11.43 -10.25 6.10
C TYR A 65 -12.32 -11.23 6.88
N MET A 66 -12.25 -12.53 6.60
CA MET A 66 -13.13 -13.52 7.20
C MET A 66 -12.92 -13.73 8.70
N TYR A 67 -11.78 -13.26 9.26
CA TYR A 67 -11.53 -13.27 10.69
C TYR A 67 -12.16 -12.08 11.44
N LEU A 68 -12.73 -11.11 10.72
CA LEU A 68 -13.47 -9.99 11.30
C LEU A 68 -14.73 -10.55 11.99
N ARG A 69 -14.96 -10.09 13.24
CA ARG A 69 -16.03 -10.65 14.06
C ARG A 69 -17.36 -9.92 13.93
N ASN A 70 -17.39 -8.79 13.23
CA ASN A 70 -18.59 -7.99 13.03
C ASN A 70 -19.33 -8.45 11.77
N PRO A 71 -20.56 -9.01 11.87
CA PRO A 71 -21.32 -9.50 10.70
C PRO A 71 -21.64 -8.39 9.69
N GLU A 72 -21.89 -7.15 10.13
CA GLU A 72 -22.15 -6.02 9.23
C GLU A 72 -20.92 -5.72 8.37
N VAL A 73 -19.73 -5.75 8.97
CA VAL A 73 -18.48 -5.54 8.27
C VAL A 73 -18.24 -6.65 7.24
N ILE A 74 -18.40 -7.92 7.64
CA ILE A 74 -18.23 -9.07 6.74
C ILE A 74 -19.21 -8.98 5.55
N LYS A 75 -20.48 -8.68 5.83
CA LYS A 75 -21.49 -8.51 4.77
C LYS A 75 -21.13 -7.39 3.82
N TRP A 76 -20.71 -6.24 4.33
CA TRP A 76 -20.27 -5.12 3.50
C TRP A 76 -19.09 -5.52 2.58
N TRP A 77 -18.10 -6.26 3.11
CA TRP A 77 -16.99 -6.77 2.33
C TRP A 77 -17.49 -7.66 1.18
N GLN A 78 -18.34 -8.62 1.49
CA GLN A 78 -18.90 -9.53 0.48
C GLN A 78 -19.66 -8.77 -0.60
N GLU A 79 -20.51 -7.80 -0.22
CA GLU A 79 -21.25 -6.96 -1.16
C GLU A 79 -20.32 -6.13 -2.06
N GLN A 80 -19.25 -5.53 -1.50
CA GLN A 80 -18.30 -4.75 -2.30
C GLN A 80 -17.49 -5.63 -3.27
N LEU A 81 -17.06 -6.81 -2.82
CA LEU A 81 -16.27 -7.74 -3.63
C LEU A 81 -17.05 -8.32 -4.79
N ASN A 82 -18.34 -8.59 -4.60
CA ASN A 82 -19.21 -9.08 -5.65
C ASN A 82 -19.58 -8.00 -6.70
N LYS A 83 -19.32 -6.72 -6.40
CA LYS A 83 -19.46 -5.66 -7.40
C LYS A 83 -18.32 -5.78 -8.42
N ASN A 84 -18.69 -5.97 -9.69
CA ASN A 84 -17.75 -6.09 -10.81
C ASN A 84 -16.65 -7.16 -10.59
N ASP A 85 -16.95 -8.24 -9.86
CA ASP A 85 -15.99 -9.33 -9.56
C ASP A 85 -14.67 -8.81 -8.97
N ASN A 86 -14.75 -7.78 -8.13
CA ASN A 86 -13.59 -7.09 -7.56
C ASN A 86 -12.56 -6.58 -8.62
N GLN A 87 -13.02 -6.31 -9.83
CA GLN A 87 -12.16 -5.79 -10.89
C GLN A 87 -12.23 -4.26 -10.97
N PRO A 88 -11.08 -3.58 -11.24
CA PRO A 88 -11.10 -2.14 -11.46
C PRO A 88 -11.95 -1.78 -12.68
N ASN A 89 -12.81 -0.76 -12.53
CA ASN A 89 -13.62 -0.23 -13.61
C ASN A 89 -13.42 1.29 -13.71
N PHE A 90 -12.26 1.68 -14.23
CA PHE A 90 -11.89 3.09 -14.36
C PHE A 90 -12.22 3.64 -15.75
N SER A 91 -12.58 4.92 -15.79
CA SER A 91 -12.70 5.65 -17.05
C SER A 91 -11.34 5.76 -17.76
N VAL A 92 -11.38 6.02 -19.05
CA VAL A 92 -10.17 6.21 -19.87
C VAL A 92 -9.31 7.35 -19.31
N GLU A 93 -9.93 8.42 -18.81
CA GLU A 93 -9.25 9.56 -18.20
C GLU A 93 -8.51 9.14 -16.92
N THR A 94 -9.16 8.33 -16.07
CA THR A 94 -8.51 7.80 -14.85
C THR A 94 -7.35 6.88 -15.22
N LYS A 95 -7.50 6.01 -16.21
CA LYS A 95 -6.41 5.13 -16.69
C LYS A 95 -5.23 5.93 -17.23
N LYS A 96 -5.48 6.97 -18.02
CA LYS A 96 -4.45 7.89 -18.51
C LYS A 96 -3.75 8.62 -17.35
N TYR A 97 -4.50 9.01 -16.32
CA TYR A 97 -3.92 9.63 -15.13
C TYR A 97 -3.00 8.66 -14.37
N ILE A 98 -3.46 7.41 -14.14
CA ILE A 98 -2.65 6.36 -13.51
C ILE A 98 -1.36 6.13 -14.29
N LEU A 99 -1.46 5.95 -15.62
CA LEU A 99 -0.31 5.76 -16.51
C LEU A 99 0.65 6.94 -16.46
N SER A 100 0.14 8.18 -16.50
CA SER A 100 0.96 9.38 -16.40
C SER A 100 1.75 9.43 -15.09
N LYS A 101 1.10 9.11 -13.96
CA LYS A 101 1.76 9.09 -12.65
C LYS A 101 2.78 7.98 -12.51
N LEU A 102 2.49 6.81 -13.06
CA LEU A 102 3.44 5.70 -13.12
C LEU A 102 4.68 6.09 -13.96
N ASN A 103 4.46 6.68 -15.14
CA ASN A 103 5.54 7.15 -16.00
C ASN A 103 6.42 8.20 -15.32
N HIS A 104 5.83 9.15 -14.57
CA HIS A 104 6.60 10.12 -13.80
C HIS A 104 7.48 9.44 -12.74
N ALA A 105 6.94 8.46 -12.01
CA ALA A 105 7.71 7.72 -11.02
C ALA A 105 8.88 6.96 -11.65
N VAL A 106 8.62 6.20 -12.72
CA VAL A 106 9.64 5.42 -13.45
C VAL A 106 10.70 6.33 -14.06
N THR A 107 10.30 7.44 -14.69
CA THR A 107 11.25 8.40 -15.30
C THR A 107 12.14 9.04 -14.24
N PHE A 108 11.57 9.41 -13.10
CA PHE A 108 12.33 9.99 -11.98
C PHE A 108 13.36 9.00 -11.43
N GLU A 109 12.97 7.76 -11.17
CA GLU A 109 13.88 6.71 -10.67
C GLU A 109 14.99 6.40 -11.69
N ASN A 110 14.66 6.28 -12.97
CA ASN A 110 15.64 6.06 -14.04
C ASN A 110 16.63 7.22 -14.18
N PHE A 111 16.15 8.47 -14.06
CA PHE A 111 17.02 9.64 -14.09
C PHE A 111 18.02 9.60 -12.93
N LEU A 112 17.55 9.35 -11.69
CA LEU A 112 18.43 9.26 -10.53
C LEU A 112 19.45 8.12 -10.67
N GLN A 113 19.04 6.98 -11.20
CA GLN A 113 19.93 5.84 -11.43
C GLN A 113 21.04 6.17 -12.43
N THR A 114 20.74 6.97 -13.46
CA THR A 114 21.70 7.33 -14.51
C THR A 114 22.61 8.46 -14.08
N LYS A 115 22.06 9.47 -13.40
CA LYS A 115 22.78 10.69 -13.04
C LYS A 115 23.59 10.57 -11.76
N TYR A 116 23.05 9.87 -10.75
CA TYR A 116 23.59 9.79 -9.39
C TYR A 116 23.92 8.34 -9.01
N VAL A 117 24.72 7.70 -9.83
CA VAL A 117 25.12 6.29 -9.67
C VAL A 117 25.72 6.04 -8.30
N GLY A 118 25.26 5.02 -7.58
CA GLY A 118 25.76 4.60 -6.28
C GLY A 118 25.40 5.51 -5.10
N GLN A 119 24.74 6.64 -5.33
CA GLN A 119 24.27 7.49 -4.24
C GLN A 119 22.98 6.94 -3.62
N LYS A 120 22.92 6.95 -2.29
CA LYS A 120 21.73 6.48 -1.54
C LYS A 120 20.51 7.32 -1.88
N ARG A 121 19.46 6.66 -2.37
CA ARG A 121 18.15 7.22 -2.70
C ARG A 121 16.98 6.33 -2.29
N PHE A 122 17.26 5.09 -1.87
CA PHE A 122 16.27 4.07 -1.53
C PHE A 122 15.18 3.95 -2.58
N SER A 123 15.58 3.49 -3.76
CA SER A 123 14.75 3.37 -4.96
C SER A 123 13.41 2.70 -4.70
N LEU A 124 12.34 3.24 -5.33
CA LEU A 124 11.00 2.66 -5.34
C LEU A 124 10.81 1.62 -6.45
N GLU A 125 11.82 1.40 -7.30
CA GLU A 125 11.70 0.50 -8.45
C GLU A 125 11.33 -0.92 -8.02
N GLY A 126 10.22 -1.41 -8.58
CA GLY A 126 9.51 -2.63 -8.18
C GLY A 126 8.28 -2.39 -7.29
N GLY A 127 7.98 -1.12 -6.98
CA GLY A 127 6.80 -0.68 -6.22
C GLY A 127 6.29 0.69 -6.67
N GLU A 128 6.58 1.11 -7.91
CA GLU A 128 6.29 2.45 -8.45
C GLU A 128 4.79 2.78 -8.46
N SER A 129 3.93 1.76 -8.48
CA SER A 129 2.48 1.90 -8.38
C SER A 129 1.99 2.56 -7.08
N LEU A 130 2.85 2.66 -6.06
CA LEU A 130 2.61 3.48 -4.86
C LEU A 130 2.29 4.94 -5.23
N ILE A 131 2.96 5.50 -6.24
CA ILE A 131 2.80 6.91 -6.62
C ILE A 131 1.43 7.19 -7.23
N PRO A 132 0.95 6.48 -8.28
CA PRO A 132 -0.42 6.67 -8.75
C PRO A 132 -1.46 6.31 -7.68
N ALA A 133 -1.20 5.33 -6.81
CA ALA A 133 -2.11 4.92 -5.75
C ALA A 133 -2.36 6.06 -4.75
N ILE A 134 -1.32 6.61 -4.14
CA ILE A 134 -1.45 7.74 -3.20
C ILE A 134 -2.02 8.98 -3.92
N SER A 135 -1.52 9.31 -5.11
CA SER A 135 -1.98 10.48 -5.84
C SER A 135 -3.47 10.42 -6.19
N ASN A 136 -3.97 9.23 -6.56
CA ASN A 136 -5.36 9.04 -6.94
C ASN A 136 -6.28 8.96 -5.71
N VAL A 137 -5.87 8.26 -4.64
CA VAL A 137 -6.71 8.15 -3.43
C VAL A 137 -6.91 9.49 -2.76
N LEU A 138 -5.92 10.39 -2.77
CA LEU A 138 -6.06 11.75 -2.24
C LEU A 138 -7.11 12.55 -3.03
N PHE A 139 -7.10 12.48 -4.36
CA PHE A 139 -8.14 13.08 -5.18
C PHE A 139 -9.52 12.48 -4.88
N TYR A 140 -9.61 11.16 -4.83
CA TYR A 140 -10.85 10.43 -4.53
C TYR A 140 -11.40 10.76 -3.13
N ALA A 141 -10.51 10.90 -2.14
CA ALA A 141 -10.88 11.29 -0.77
C ALA A 141 -11.54 12.67 -0.70
N VAL A 142 -10.98 13.64 -1.43
CA VAL A 142 -11.56 14.99 -1.54
C VAL A 142 -12.90 14.95 -2.28
N GLU A 143 -12.95 14.23 -3.40
CA GLU A 143 -14.13 14.18 -4.26
C GLU A 143 -15.34 13.50 -3.62
N LYS A 144 -15.13 12.34 -3.03
CA LYS A 144 -16.19 11.47 -2.55
C LYS A 144 -16.52 11.64 -1.09
N PHE A 145 -15.53 12.01 -0.28
CA PHE A 145 -15.68 12.03 1.18
C PHE A 145 -15.45 13.40 1.81
N GLY A 146 -15.05 14.40 1.01
CA GLY A 146 -14.86 15.75 1.49
C GLY A 146 -13.70 15.89 2.49
N VAL A 147 -12.69 15.03 2.39
CA VAL A 147 -11.46 15.10 3.17
C VAL A 147 -10.76 16.43 2.88
N LYS A 148 -10.27 17.08 3.91
CA LYS A 148 -9.62 18.40 3.86
C LYS A 148 -8.12 18.34 4.07
N GLU A 149 -7.65 17.33 4.79
CA GLU A 149 -6.23 17.19 5.09
C GLU A 149 -5.79 15.72 5.04
N CYS A 150 -4.52 15.50 4.66
CA CYS A 150 -3.85 14.22 4.74
C CYS A 150 -2.56 14.36 5.53
N VAL A 151 -2.34 13.46 6.49
CA VAL A 151 -1.06 13.28 7.17
C VAL A 151 -0.43 11.99 6.69
N LEU A 152 0.72 12.11 6.02
CA LEU A 152 1.45 10.99 5.46
C LEU A 152 2.73 10.74 6.26
N GLY A 153 2.79 9.59 6.95
CA GLY A 153 4.00 9.05 7.54
C GLY A 153 4.61 7.99 6.62
N MET A 154 5.91 8.02 6.35
CA MET A 154 6.53 6.99 5.54
C MET A 154 8.00 6.81 5.84
N ALA A 155 8.48 5.57 5.64
CA ALA A 155 9.89 5.22 5.67
C ALA A 155 10.65 5.81 4.46
N HIS A 156 11.94 5.50 4.37
CA HIS A 156 12.86 6.05 3.37
C HIS A 156 12.58 5.58 1.93
N ARG A 157 12.09 4.34 1.73
CA ARG A 157 11.90 3.77 0.37
C ARG A 157 10.77 4.45 -0.38
N GLY A 158 11.11 5.01 -1.54
CA GLY A 158 10.18 5.79 -2.37
C GLY A 158 9.91 7.21 -1.86
N ARG A 159 10.57 7.66 -0.79
CA ARG A 159 10.32 8.97 -0.20
C ARG A 159 10.68 10.10 -1.16
N LEU A 160 11.81 10.02 -1.86
CA LEU A 160 12.21 11.03 -2.85
C LEU A 160 11.20 11.12 -4.00
N SER A 161 10.73 9.97 -4.50
CA SER A 161 9.68 9.93 -5.52
C SER A 161 8.36 10.52 -5.01
N THR A 162 8.01 10.29 -3.75
CA THR A 162 6.82 10.89 -3.10
C THR A 162 6.96 12.40 -2.96
N LEU A 163 8.11 12.90 -2.51
CA LEU A 163 8.38 14.35 -2.42
C LEU A 163 8.19 15.05 -3.75
N VAL A 164 8.74 14.51 -4.84
CA VAL A 164 8.66 15.10 -6.16
C VAL A 164 7.29 14.90 -6.81
N ASN A 165 6.81 13.67 -6.89
CA ASN A 165 5.64 13.31 -7.72
C ASN A 165 4.28 13.55 -7.04
N ILE A 166 4.25 13.61 -5.71
CA ILE A 166 3.03 13.82 -4.93
C ILE A 166 3.03 15.20 -4.28
N PHE A 167 4.12 15.55 -3.57
CA PHE A 167 4.28 16.81 -2.84
C PHE A 167 4.85 17.95 -3.69
N ARG A 168 5.23 17.68 -4.94
CA ARG A 168 5.73 18.69 -5.91
C ARG A 168 6.97 19.45 -5.43
N LYS A 169 7.82 18.80 -4.61
CA LYS A 169 9.14 19.40 -4.30
C LYS A 169 9.87 19.69 -5.59
N PRO A 170 10.40 20.93 -5.78
CA PRO A 170 11.15 21.26 -6.98
C PRO A 170 12.36 20.33 -7.16
N VAL A 171 12.50 19.76 -8.35
CA VAL A 171 13.57 18.78 -8.62
C VAL A 171 14.97 19.39 -8.54
N ASN A 172 15.11 20.68 -8.87
CA ASN A 172 16.38 21.40 -8.75
C ASN A 172 16.86 21.50 -7.28
N GLU A 173 15.94 21.70 -6.32
CA GLU A 173 16.27 21.69 -4.90
C GLU A 173 16.77 20.30 -4.49
N LEU A 174 16.05 19.26 -4.86
CA LEU A 174 16.45 17.89 -4.55
C LEU A 174 17.80 17.53 -5.20
N PHE A 175 18.04 17.96 -6.45
CA PHE A 175 19.30 17.66 -7.14
C PHE A 175 20.48 18.42 -6.53
N SER A 176 20.28 19.63 -6.01
CA SER A 176 21.32 20.34 -5.26
C SER A 176 21.81 19.57 -4.04
N GLU A 177 20.90 18.86 -3.35
CA GLU A 177 21.24 17.98 -2.23
C GLU A 177 22.08 16.76 -2.67
N PHE A 178 21.87 16.26 -3.90
CA PHE A 178 22.70 15.20 -4.48
C PHE A 178 24.08 15.71 -4.92
N ASP A 179 24.18 16.95 -5.38
CA ASP A 179 25.41 17.56 -5.85
C ASP A 179 26.31 18.02 -4.68
N GLY A 180 25.86 17.86 -3.42
CA GLY A 180 26.64 18.25 -2.24
C GLY A 180 26.82 19.75 -2.11
N LYS A 181 25.93 20.55 -2.72
CA LYS A 181 25.88 21.99 -2.49
C LYS A 181 25.22 22.20 -1.13
N ASP A 182 26.05 22.25 -0.10
CA ASP A 182 25.63 22.70 1.21
C ASP A 182 25.01 24.10 1.07
N PHE A 183 23.93 24.35 1.75
CA PHE A 183 23.40 25.70 1.89
C PHE A 183 24.52 26.56 2.54
N GLU A 184 24.79 27.73 2.02
CA GLU A 184 25.79 28.68 2.54
C GLU A 184 25.52 29.13 3.99
N ASP A 185 24.43 28.66 4.58
CA ASP A 185 24.04 28.96 5.95
C ASP A 185 24.41 27.79 6.87
N GLU A 186 25.61 27.88 7.47
CA GLU A 186 26.13 26.94 8.47
C GLU A 186 25.24 26.79 9.72
N SER A 187 24.17 27.60 9.85
CA SER A 187 23.23 27.51 10.97
C SER A 187 22.14 26.45 10.79
N ILE A 188 22.03 25.85 9.61
CA ILE A 188 21.06 24.81 9.30
C ILE A 188 21.81 23.49 9.07
N ASP A 189 22.03 22.72 10.12
CA ASP A 189 22.39 21.32 10.02
C ASP A 189 21.24 20.56 9.34
N GLY A 190 21.30 20.50 8.00
CA GLY A 190 20.27 19.84 7.19
C GLY A 190 20.25 18.34 7.44
N ASP A 191 19.08 17.78 7.73
CA ASP A 191 18.88 16.33 7.76
C ASP A 191 19.08 15.73 6.36
N VAL A 192 19.38 14.44 6.29
CA VAL A 192 19.60 13.76 5.01
C VAL A 192 18.34 13.81 4.14
N LYS A 193 18.52 13.97 2.83
CA LYS A 193 17.44 14.18 1.83
C LYS A 193 16.26 13.20 1.92
N TYR A 194 16.48 11.97 2.35
CA TYR A 194 15.42 10.95 2.50
C TYR A 194 14.72 10.95 3.86
N HIS A 195 14.99 11.95 4.73
CA HIS A 195 14.25 12.20 5.99
C HIS A 195 13.34 13.42 5.91
N LEU A 196 13.52 14.29 4.92
CA LEU A 196 12.81 15.57 4.83
C LEU A 196 11.29 15.40 4.80
N GLY A 197 10.61 16.26 5.55
CA GLY A 197 9.16 16.47 5.50
C GLY A 197 8.79 17.61 4.54
N LEU A 198 7.51 17.73 4.23
CA LEU A 198 6.99 18.83 3.42
C LEU A 198 5.49 18.99 3.64
N THR A 199 5.04 20.25 3.74
CA THR A 199 3.61 20.58 3.73
C THR A 199 3.25 21.25 2.42
N LEU A 200 2.12 20.89 1.83
CA LEU A 200 1.62 21.42 0.57
C LEU A 200 0.11 21.60 0.61
N ASP A 201 -0.38 22.77 0.21
CA ASP A 201 -1.78 23.00 -0.13
C ASP A 201 -1.97 22.73 -1.62
N LYS A 202 -2.74 21.69 -1.94
CA LYS A 202 -2.99 21.25 -3.31
C LYS A 202 -4.41 21.55 -3.72
N THR A 203 -4.57 22.35 -4.77
CA THR A 203 -5.86 22.59 -5.41
C THR A 203 -5.98 21.76 -6.68
N TYR A 204 -7.11 21.08 -6.85
CA TYR A 204 -7.46 20.31 -8.04
C TYR A 204 -8.18 21.19 -9.08
N GLN A 205 -8.26 20.72 -10.33
CA GLN A 205 -8.88 21.48 -11.43
C GLN A 205 -10.35 21.86 -11.19
N ASN A 206 -11.06 21.10 -10.39
CA ASN A 206 -12.45 21.36 -9.99
C ASN A 206 -12.59 22.37 -8.82
N GLY A 207 -11.52 23.02 -8.42
CA GLY A 207 -11.49 24.02 -7.36
C GLY A 207 -11.46 23.44 -5.92
N LYS A 208 -11.60 22.14 -5.74
CA LYS A 208 -11.45 21.52 -4.41
C LYS A 208 -9.98 21.44 -4.01
N SER A 209 -9.69 21.52 -2.72
CA SER A 209 -8.32 21.51 -2.20
C SER A 209 -8.15 20.52 -1.05
N ILE A 210 -6.89 20.12 -0.83
CA ILE A 210 -6.46 19.31 0.30
C ILE A 210 -5.12 19.85 0.82
N LYS A 211 -5.00 19.96 2.13
CA LYS A 211 -3.73 20.19 2.80
C LYS A 211 -3.01 18.85 2.99
N MET A 212 -1.77 18.78 2.62
CA MET A 212 -0.98 17.55 2.68
C MET A 212 0.26 17.77 3.54
N ASN A 213 0.48 16.88 4.49
CA ASN A 213 1.63 16.92 5.38
C ASN A 213 2.40 15.61 5.29
N LEU A 214 3.61 15.64 4.73
CA LEU A 214 4.58 14.55 4.81
C LEU A 214 5.42 14.75 6.07
N VAL A 215 5.23 13.91 7.05
CA VAL A 215 5.93 13.99 8.34
C VAL A 215 7.43 13.66 8.15
N PRO A 216 8.36 14.44 8.71
CA PRO A 216 9.77 14.06 8.73
C PRO A 216 9.97 12.65 9.29
N ASN A 217 10.90 11.89 8.72
CA ASN A 217 11.14 10.50 9.12
C ASN A 217 12.60 10.33 9.58
N PRO A 218 12.85 9.81 10.77
CA PRO A 218 14.21 9.47 11.20
C PRO A 218 14.65 8.10 10.64
N SER A 219 15.91 7.74 10.87
CA SER A 219 16.42 6.39 10.53
C SER A 219 15.85 5.27 11.40
N HIS A 220 15.19 5.60 12.51
CA HIS A 220 14.54 4.64 13.40
C HIS A 220 13.24 4.16 12.76
N LEU A 221 13.25 2.93 12.28
CA LEU A 221 12.11 2.35 11.54
C LEU A 221 10.83 2.34 12.40
N GLU A 222 9.71 2.65 11.77
CA GLU A 222 8.34 2.67 12.31
C GLU A 222 8.04 3.82 13.30
N THR A 223 9.03 4.60 13.75
CA THR A 223 8.77 5.71 14.70
C THR A 223 7.97 6.86 14.10
N VAL A 224 7.93 6.99 12.78
CA VAL A 224 7.10 8.01 12.11
C VAL A 224 5.60 7.70 12.24
N ALA A 225 5.21 6.44 12.41
CA ALA A 225 3.81 6.05 12.52
C ALA A 225 3.12 6.71 13.73
N PRO A 226 3.57 6.53 14.99
CA PRO A 226 2.93 7.19 16.13
C PRO A 226 3.00 8.72 16.06
N VAL A 227 4.04 9.29 15.42
CA VAL A 227 4.13 10.75 15.23
C VAL A 227 3.03 11.24 14.28
N ALA A 228 2.84 10.56 13.14
CA ALA A 228 1.79 10.91 12.18
C ALA A 228 0.38 10.72 12.79
N GLU A 229 0.16 9.65 13.54
CA GLU A 229 -1.09 9.42 14.26
C GLU A 229 -1.34 10.50 15.32
N GLY A 230 -0.32 10.88 16.10
CA GLY A 230 -0.41 11.95 17.09
C GLY A 230 -0.74 13.32 16.47
N ILE A 231 -0.08 13.66 15.35
CA ILE A 231 -0.39 14.88 14.58
C ILE A 231 -1.83 14.83 14.08
N THR A 232 -2.27 13.69 13.53
CA THR A 232 -3.64 13.51 13.04
C THR A 232 -4.65 13.69 14.18
N ARG A 233 -4.42 13.05 15.31
CA ARG A 233 -5.30 13.17 16.50
C ARG A 233 -5.38 14.61 17.00
N ALA A 234 -4.26 15.29 17.12
CA ALA A 234 -4.23 16.68 17.58
C ALA A 234 -5.03 17.61 16.64
N LYS A 235 -4.91 17.39 15.32
CA LYS A 235 -5.65 18.18 14.31
C LYS A 235 -7.15 17.87 14.31
N ILE A 236 -7.55 16.63 14.53
CA ILE A 236 -8.96 16.26 14.70
C ILE A 236 -9.58 17.11 15.82
N ASP A 237 -8.90 17.21 16.96
CA ASP A 237 -9.41 17.93 18.10
C ASP A 237 -9.33 19.46 17.91
N ALA A 238 -8.20 19.99 17.44
CA ALA A 238 -7.95 21.43 17.37
C ALA A 238 -8.57 22.10 16.13
N ASP A 239 -8.45 21.45 14.95
CA ASP A 239 -8.78 22.08 13.67
C ASP A 239 -10.15 21.65 13.15
N TYR A 240 -10.62 20.44 13.52
CA TYR A 240 -11.84 19.84 12.97
C TYR A 240 -12.94 19.58 14.02
N GLY A 241 -12.77 20.04 15.25
CA GLY A 241 -13.80 19.94 16.30
C GLY A 241 -14.22 18.50 16.64
N GLY A 242 -13.32 17.55 16.48
CA GLY A 242 -13.57 16.12 16.70
C GLY A 242 -14.04 15.35 15.48
N ASP A 243 -14.21 16.00 14.31
CA ASP A 243 -14.64 15.33 13.05
C ASP A 243 -13.46 14.65 12.35
N ASP A 244 -13.28 13.37 12.63
CA ASP A 244 -12.22 12.54 12.05
C ASP A 244 -12.40 12.24 10.56
N SER A 245 -13.57 12.51 9.98
CA SER A 245 -13.84 12.36 8.55
C SER A 245 -13.11 13.39 7.68
N LYS A 246 -12.63 14.49 8.25
CA LYS A 246 -11.98 15.60 7.54
C LYS A 246 -10.49 15.38 7.30
N ILE A 247 -9.88 14.46 8.03
CA ILE A 247 -8.45 14.20 7.95
C ILE A 247 -8.18 12.72 7.67
N LEU A 248 -7.22 12.44 6.80
CA LEU A 248 -6.86 11.09 6.37
C LEU A 248 -5.40 10.79 6.74
N PRO A 249 -5.14 9.97 7.76
CA PRO A 249 -3.81 9.43 7.99
C PRO A 249 -3.52 8.30 7.01
N ILE A 250 -2.31 8.33 6.43
CA ILE A 250 -1.75 7.26 5.60
C ILE A 250 -0.35 6.96 6.13
N ILE A 251 -0.05 5.72 6.43
CA ILE A 251 1.28 5.28 6.84
C ILE A 251 1.84 4.29 5.84
N VAL A 252 3.04 4.57 5.34
CA VAL A 252 3.76 3.69 4.40
C VAL A 252 4.91 3.02 5.13
N HIS A 253 4.85 1.70 5.20
CA HIS A 253 5.77 0.83 5.92
C HIS A 253 6.69 0.05 4.96
N GLY A 254 7.83 -0.42 5.48
CA GLY A 254 8.56 -1.54 4.88
C GLY A 254 8.09 -2.87 5.46
N ASP A 255 8.12 -3.95 4.66
CA ASP A 255 7.60 -5.26 5.05
C ASP A 255 8.35 -5.91 6.22
N ALA A 256 9.67 -5.80 6.25
CA ALA A 256 10.47 -6.32 7.36
C ALA A 256 10.30 -5.48 8.63
N ALA A 257 10.13 -4.17 8.49
CA ALA A 257 9.98 -3.25 9.61
C ALA A 257 8.65 -3.46 10.34
N ILE A 258 7.53 -3.43 9.62
CA ILE A 258 6.20 -3.61 10.23
C ILE A 258 6.04 -4.98 10.90
N ALA A 259 6.67 -6.02 10.33
CA ALA A 259 6.61 -7.37 10.88
C ALA A 259 7.50 -7.57 12.12
N GLY A 260 8.54 -6.75 12.31
CA GLY A 260 9.58 -6.96 13.32
C GLY A 260 9.69 -5.89 14.41
N GLN A 261 9.22 -4.67 14.15
CA GLN A 261 9.34 -3.56 15.11
C GLN A 261 8.15 -3.53 16.07
N GLY A 262 8.40 -3.65 17.39
CA GLY A 262 7.36 -3.67 18.41
C GLY A 262 6.46 -2.43 18.42
N ILE A 263 7.00 -1.26 18.03
CA ILE A 263 6.24 -0.01 17.94
C ILE A 263 5.09 -0.09 16.93
N ALA A 264 5.21 -0.89 15.86
CA ALA A 264 4.10 -1.11 14.92
C ALA A 264 2.91 -1.80 15.59
N TYR A 265 3.18 -2.77 16.46
CA TYR A 265 2.16 -3.45 17.26
C TYR A 265 1.51 -2.49 18.28
N GLU A 266 2.30 -1.64 18.94
CA GLU A 266 1.80 -0.66 19.91
C GLU A 266 0.88 0.36 19.23
N VAL A 267 1.25 0.88 18.07
CA VAL A 267 0.41 1.80 17.27
C VAL A 267 -0.90 1.13 16.86
N ALA A 268 -0.85 -0.11 16.38
CA ALA A 268 -2.06 -0.86 16.04
C ALA A 268 -2.99 -1.01 17.26
N GLN A 269 -2.45 -1.30 18.45
CA GLN A 269 -3.24 -1.41 19.68
C GLN A 269 -3.91 -0.09 20.12
N MET A 270 -3.34 1.05 19.76
CA MET A 270 -3.91 2.38 20.09
C MET A 270 -5.08 2.77 19.18
N SER A 271 -5.22 2.16 18.01
CA SER A 271 -6.07 2.61 16.89
C SER A 271 -7.56 2.80 17.24
N GLN A 272 -8.08 2.07 18.22
CA GLN A 272 -9.50 2.15 18.64
C GLN A 272 -9.69 2.76 20.05
N LEU A 273 -8.62 3.20 20.69
CA LEU A 273 -8.70 3.81 22.02
C LEU A 273 -9.18 5.26 21.91
N ASN A 274 -10.08 5.66 22.79
CA ASN A 274 -10.75 6.99 22.73
C ASN A 274 -9.77 8.18 22.69
N GLY A 275 -8.63 8.10 23.40
CA GLY A 275 -7.62 9.15 23.41
C GLY A 275 -6.69 9.18 22.21
N TYR A 276 -6.69 8.13 21.37
CA TYR A 276 -5.71 7.93 20.30
C TYR A 276 -6.31 7.77 18.91
N LYS A 277 -7.56 7.28 18.82
CA LYS A 277 -8.20 6.96 17.52
C LYS A 277 -8.24 8.17 16.59
N THR A 278 -8.02 7.91 15.31
CA THR A 278 -7.92 8.88 14.22
C THR A 278 -9.00 8.71 13.14
N GLY A 279 -10.07 7.94 13.45
CA GLY A 279 -11.09 7.59 12.46
C GLY A 279 -10.63 6.52 11.45
N GLY A 280 -9.57 5.80 11.81
CA GLY A 280 -8.95 4.76 10.98
C GLY A 280 -7.83 5.28 10.09
N THR A 281 -6.80 4.47 9.94
CA THR A 281 -5.60 4.73 9.15
C THR A 281 -5.51 3.77 7.97
N ILE A 282 -5.05 4.26 6.82
CA ILE A 282 -4.67 3.39 5.70
C ILE A 282 -3.19 3.08 5.85
N HIS A 283 -2.87 1.83 6.16
CA HIS A 283 -1.51 1.33 6.23
C HIS A 283 -1.13 0.69 4.89
N ILE A 284 -0.07 1.18 4.25
CA ILE A 284 0.45 0.63 2.99
C ILE A 284 1.80 0.02 3.29
N VAL A 285 1.94 -1.28 3.07
CA VAL A 285 3.23 -1.95 3.22
C VAL A 285 3.86 -2.12 1.84
N VAL A 286 4.94 -1.38 1.57
CA VAL A 286 5.75 -1.59 0.37
C VAL A 286 6.57 -2.86 0.57
N ASN A 287 5.97 -3.98 0.17
CA ASN A 287 6.48 -5.31 0.40
C ASN A 287 7.40 -5.75 -0.74
N ASN A 288 8.68 -5.55 -0.55
CA ASN A 288 9.68 -5.99 -1.53
C ASN A 288 10.25 -7.39 -1.26
N GLN A 289 9.71 -8.13 -0.28
CA GLN A 289 10.00 -9.52 0.04
C GLN A 289 11.43 -9.77 0.57
N ILE A 290 12.12 -8.71 0.98
CA ILE A 290 13.48 -8.80 1.52
C ILE A 290 13.72 -7.70 2.55
N GLY A 291 14.19 -8.07 3.75
CA GLY A 291 14.61 -7.13 4.77
C GLY A 291 16.14 -7.01 4.80
N PHE A 292 16.68 -5.85 4.45
CA PHE A 292 18.13 -5.64 4.30
C PHE A 292 18.75 -6.70 3.37
N THR A 293 19.30 -7.80 3.90
CA THR A 293 19.88 -8.92 3.15
C THR A 293 19.12 -10.23 3.32
N THR A 294 18.08 -10.26 4.18
CA THR A 294 17.36 -11.47 4.57
C THR A 294 16.07 -11.64 3.77
N ASN A 295 15.91 -12.81 3.15
CA ASN A 295 14.68 -13.17 2.46
C ASN A 295 13.51 -13.25 3.47
N TYR A 296 12.29 -12.89 3.04
CA TYR A 296 11.11 -12.92 3.92
C TYR A 296 10.83 -14.30 4.51
N LEU A 297 11.20 -15.39 3.80
CA LEU A 297 11.05 -16.76 4.28
C LEU A 297 11.88 -17.05 5.53
N ASP A 298 13.01 -16.36 5.69
CA ASP A 298 13.93 -16.48 6.82
C ASP A 298 13.77 -15.32 7.83
N GLY A 299 13.01 -14.29 7.45
CA GLY A 299 12.87 -13.05 8.20
C GLY A 299 11.70 -13.03 9.19
N ARG A 300 10.70 -13.89 9.02
CA ARG A 300 9.52 -13.93 9.89
C ARG A 300 8.83 -15.29 9.88
N SER A 301 8.19 -15.64 11.01
CA SER A 301 7.39 -16.85 11.14
C SER A 301 5.97 -16.68 10.57
N SER A 302 5.44 -15.46 10.57
CA SER A 302 4.12 -15.18 10.01
C SER A 302 4.07 -15.39 8.50
N THR A 303 2.90 -15.72 7.98
CA THR A 303 2.71 -15.89 6.52
C THR A 303 2.88 -14.58 5.80
N TYR A 304 2.28 -13.51 6.31
CA TYR A 304 2.31 -12.18 5.73
C TYR A 304 3.00 -11.18 6.66
N CYS A 305 3.66 -10.18 6.09
CA CYS A 305 4.19 -9.06 6.88
C CYS A 305 3.08 -8.25 7.56
N THR A 306 1.89 -8.28 7.00
CA THR A 306 0.69 -7.61 7.49
C THR A 306 -0.08 -8.41 8.54
N ASP A 307 0.42 -9.54 9.03
CA ASP A 307 -0.28 -10.33 10.06
C ASP A 307 -0.47 -9.56 11.38
N VAL A 308 0.27 -8.47 11.61
CA VAL A 308 0.02 -7.52 12.70
C VAL A 308 -1.40 -6.92 12.65
N ALA A 309 -1.99 -6.78 11.47
CA ALA A 309 -3.36 -6.27 11.30
C ALA A 309 -4.41 -7.17 11.98
N LYS A 310 -4.16 -8.47 12.06
CA LYS A 310 -5.07 -9.45 12.66
C LYS A 310 -5.23 -9.27 14.16
N VAL A 311 -4.25 -8.65 14.82
CA VAL A 311 -4.26 -8.37 16.26
C VAL A 311 -5.41 -7.43 16.62
N THR A 312 -5.70 -6.47 15.76
CA THR A 312 -6.78 -5.48 15.93
C THR A 312 -7.99 -5.78 15.07
N LEU A 313 -8.04 -6.97 14.45
CA LEU A 313 -9.10 -7.36 13.52
C LEU A 313 -9.28 -6.32 12.40
N SER A 314 -8.16 -5.86 11.85
CA SER A 314 -8.13 -4.96 10.70
C SER A 314 -8.01 -5.78 9.41
N PRO A 315 -8.79 -5.49 8.35
CA PRO A 315 -8.72 -6.25 7.11
C PRO A 315 -7.44 -5.93 6.33
N VAL A 316 -7.06 -6.87 5.46
CA VAL A 316 -5.86 -6.78 4.61
C VAL A 316 -6.22 -7.01 3.15
N LEU A 317 -5.69 -6.16 2.27
CA LEU A 317 -5.68 -6.35 0.81
C LEU A 317 -4.25 -6.63 0.36
N HIS A 318 -4.01 -7.77 -0.27
CA HIS A 318 -2.73 -8.13 -0.90
C HIS A 318 -2.81 -7.82 -2.39
N VAL A 319 -2.00 -6.90 -2.86
CA VAL A 319 -2.12 -6.39 -4.23
C VAL A 319 -0.81 -6.52 -4.98
N ASN A 320 -0.87 -7.05 -6.20
CA ASN A 320 0.28 -7.09 -7.09
C ASN A 320 0.69 -5.66 -7.50
N ALA A 321 1.91 -5.26 -7.12
CA ALA A 321 2.44 -3.93 -7.42
C ALA A 321 2.61 -3.65 -8.92
N ASP A 322 2.71 -4.67 -9.77
CA ASP A 322 2.80 -4.52 -11.22
C ASP A 322 1.46 -4.18 -11.87
N ASP A 323 0.34 -4.37 -11.17
CA ASP A 323 -0.99 -4.02 -11.64
C ASP A 323 -1.43 -2.69 -11.01
N ALA A 324 -1.04 -1.59 -11.63
CA ALA A 324 -1.31 -0.25 -11.10
C ALA A 324 -2.81 0.07 -11.00
N GLU A 325 -3.66 -0.48 -11.87
CA GLU A 325 -5.11 -0.30 -11.79
C GLU A 325 -5.67 -1.05 -10.56
N ALA A 326 -5.21 -2.27 -10.31
CA ALA A 326 -5.59 -3.04 -9.12
C ALA A 326 -5.14 -2.34 -7.83
N VAL A 327 -3.94 -1.75 -7.81
CA VAL A 327 -3.45 -1.00 -6.65
C VAL A 327 -4.32 0.22 -6.36
N VAL A 328 -4.68 1.01 -7.38
CA VAL A 328 -5.58 2.16 -7.21
C VAL A 328 -6.98 1.71 -6.77
N HIS A 329 -7.49 0.60 -7.30
CA HIS A 329 -8.77 0.04 -6.89
C HIS A 329 -8.76 -0.39 -5.41
N ALA A 330 -7.70 -1.07 -4.98
CA ALA A 330 -7.54 -1.45 -3.58
C ALA A 330 -7.48 -0.24 -2.63
N MET A 331 -6.84 0.85 -3.06
CA MET A 331 -6.81 2.10 -2.30
C MET A 331 -8.21 2.73 -2.16
N HIS A 332 -9.02 2.73 -3.23
CA HIS A 332 -10.41 3.20 -3.17
C HIS A 332 -11.25 2.33 -2.23
N PHE A 333 -11.06 1.01 -2.29
CA PHE A 333 -11.73 0.07 -1.41
C PHE A 333 -11.36 0.32 0.06
N ALA A 334 -10.08 0.45 0.34
CA ALA A 334 -9.56 0.75 1.68
C ALA A 334 -10.13 2.07 2.24
N LEU A 335 -10.15 3.11 1.42
CA LEU A 335 -10.72 4.40 1.81
C LEU A 335 -12.23 4.32 2.09
N ALA A 336 -12.98 3.59 1.28
CA ALA A 336 -14.42 3.37 1.48
C ALA A 336 -14.68 2.60 2.79
N TYR A 337 -13.88 1.57 3.07
CA TYR A 337 -13.94 0.83 4.33
C TYR A 337 -13.64 1.74 5.53
N ARG A 338 -12.50 2.45 5.51
CA ARG A 338 -12.11 3.41 6.54
C ARG A 338 -13.22 4.41 6.82
N ASN A 339 -13.79 4.97 5.77
CA ASN A 339 -14.82 6.02 5.91
C ASN A 339 -16.14 5.47 6.45
N ARG A 340 -16.47 4.21 6.15
CA ARG A 340 -17.69 3.57 6.63
C ARG A 340 -17.61 3.13 8.10
N PHE A 341 -16.44 2.62 8.51
CA PHE A 341 -16.31 1.92 9.79
C PHE A 341 -15.36 2.61 10.77
N SER A 342 -14.68 3.69 10.37
CA SER A 342 -13.68 4.42 11.19
C SER A 342 -12.65 3.46 11.81
N ARG A 343 -12.11 2.54 10.98
CA ARG A 343 -11.15 1.51 11.38
C ARG A 343 -9.98 1.46 10.42
N ASP A 344 -8.85 0.96 10.93
CA ASP A 344 -7.65 0.74 10.15
C ASP A 344 -7.87 -0.34 9.09
N VAL A 345 -7.16 -0.17 7.98
CA VAL A 345 -7.09 -1.13 6.88
C VAL A 345 -5.66 -1.21 6.36
N PHE A 346 -5.22 -2.41 6.02
CA PHE A 346 -3.86 -2.65 5.56
C PHE A 346 -3.85 -3.04 4.08
N ILE A 347 -2.89 -2.50 3.34
CA ILE A 347 -2.61 -2.84 1.95
C ILE A 347 -1.20 -3.39 1.89
N ASP A 348 -1.06 -4.66 1.56
CA ASP A 348 0.20 -5.31 1.25
C ASP A 348 0.48 -5.10 -0.24
N LEU A 349 1.26 -4.07 -0.56
CA LEU A 349 1.69 -3.75 -1.92
C LEU A 349 2.86 -4.66 -2.27
N LEU A 350 2.53 -5.81 -2.84
CA LEU A 350 3.47 -6.90 -3.09
C LEU A 350 4.24 -6.69 -4.38
N GLY A 351 5.48 -6.27 -4.23
CA GLY A 351 6.40 -5.98 -5.31
C GLY A 351 7.75 -6.65 -5.12
N TYR A 352 8.78 -5.97 -5.55
CA TYR A 352 10.17 -6.38 -5.39
C TYR A 352 11.08 -5.16 -5.19
N ARG A 353 12.35 -5.38 -4.93
CA ARG A 353 13.37 -4.34 -4.81
C ARG A 353 14.40 -4.57 -5.91
N LYS A 354 14.47 -3.65 -6.86
CA LYS A 354 15.33 -3.80 -8.06
C LYS A 354 16.82 -3.73 -7.72
N TYR A 355 17.22 -2.87 -6.79
CA TYR A 355 18.60 -2.69 -6.35
C TYR A 355 18.82 -3.25 -4.95
N GLY A 356 19.95 -2.95 -4.29
CA GLY A 356 20.22 -3.32 -2.91
C GLY A 356 19.32 -2.64 -1.89
N HIS A 357 19.63 -2.79 -0.61
CA HIS A 357 18.95 -2.04 0.45
C HIS A 357 19.06 -0.54 0.17
N ASN A 358 20.25 -0.11 -0.21
CA ASN A 358 20.49 1.15 -0.89
C ASN A 358 21.34 0.91 -2.14
N GLU A 359 21.61 1.95 -2.93
CA GLU A 359 22.25 1.85 -4.23
C GLU A 359 23.76 1.56 -4.16
N GLY A 360 24.36 1.59 -2.96
CA GLY A 360 25.74 1.15 -2.71
C GLY A 360 25.89 -0.35 -2.46
N ASP A 361 24.79 -1.08 -2.28
CA ASP A 361 24.81 -2.51 -1.96
C ASP A 361 24.73 -3.38 -3.23
N GLU A 362 25.42 -4.54 -3.20
CA GLU A 362 25.28 -5.56 -4.22
C GLU A 362 24.43 -6.74 -3.71
N PRO A 363 23.13 -6.76 -4.00
CA PRO A 363 22.21 -7.73 -3.40
C PRO A 363 22.36 -9.15 -3.93
N ARG A 364 23.03 -9.35 -5.07
CA ARG A 364 23.26 -10.69 -5.66
C ARG A 364 24.20 -11.54 -4.80
N PHE A 365 24.99 -10.95 -3.93
CA PHE A 365 25.87 -11.69 -3.01
C PHE A 365 25.07 -12.47 -1.95
N THR A 366 23.96 -11.90 -1.48
CA THR A 366 23.13 -12.52 -0.42
C THR A 366 21.89 -13.21 -0.97
N GLN A 367 21.30 -12.71 -2.10
CA GLN A 367 20.06 -13.22 -2.67
C GLN A 367 20.18 -13.47 -4.20
N PRO A 368 21.09 -14.38 -4.64
CA PRO A 368 21.36 -14.58 -6.05
C PRO A 368 20.15 -15.12 -6.83
N LYS A 369 19.33 -15.99 -6.22
CA LYS A 369 18.14 -16.58 -6.86
C LYS A 369 17.05 -15.53 -7.08
N LEU A 370 16.74 -14.74 -6.04
CA LEU A 370 15.75 -13.68 -6.10
C LEU A 370 16.13 -12.64 -7.16
N TYR A 371 17.35 -12.14 -7.13
CA TYR A 371 17.81 -11.12 -8.09
C TYR A 371 17.99 -11.65 -9.52
N LYS A 372 18.19 -12.95 -9.68
CA LYS A 372 18.08 -13.59 -11.00
C LYS A 372 16.64 -13.59 -11.53
N ALA A 373 15.64 -13.78 -10.65
CA ALA A 373 14.23 -13.69 -11.02
C ALA A 373 13.85 -12.24 -11.36
N ILE A 374 14.23 -11.27 -10.51
CA ILE A 374 14.01 -9.84 -10.73
C ILE A 374 14.63 -9.36 -12.05
N GLY A 375 15.86 -9.77 -12.35
CA GLY A 375 16.55 -9.38 -13.59
C GLY A 375 15.90 -9.94 -14.88
N LYS A 376 15.04 -10.95 -14.76
CA LYS A 376 14.25 -11.51 -15.87
C LYS A 376 12.84 -10.93 -15.94
N HIS A 377 12.42 -10.25 -14.88
CA HIS A 377 11.12 -9.61 -14.80
C HIS A 377 11.13 -8.35 -15.68
N LYS A 378 10.08 -8.22 -16.53
CA LYS A 378 9.97 -7.13 -17.52
C LYS A 378 9.07 -6.04 -17.02
#